data_9f92404d71bfdd9adb72cac625cc0216
#
_entry.id   9f92404d71bfdd9adb72cac625cc0216
#
_cell.length_a   1.000
_cell.length_b   1.000
_cell.length_c   1.000
_cell.angle_alpha   90.00
_cell.angle_beta   90.00
_cell.angle_gamma   90.00
#
_symmetry.space_group_name_H-M   'P 1'
#
loop_
_entity.id
_entity.type
_entity.pdbx_description
1 polymer ?
#
loop_
_entity_poly.entity_id
_entity_poly.type
_entity_poly.pdbx_seq_one_letter_code
_entity_poly.pdbx_strand_id
1 'polypeptide(L)'
;MAIKLEDKKAIVAEVNEAAKVALSAVVADARGVTVGAMTGLRKEAREAGVYVRVVRNTLLKRAVEGTEYSVLNDVFKGPTLIAFSKEHPGAAARIFKEFAKGQDKFEIKAAAFEGKFLAANEIDVLASPPTRDEAIARLMSVIQGATSKLARTLAAIRDQKEASAA
;
A
#
# COMPACT_ATOMS: atom_id res chain seq x y z
N MET A 1 13.74 19.09 21.32
CA MET A 1 14.31 18.19 22.35
C MET A 1 15.10 17.08 21.68
N ALA A 2 16.30 16.76 22.18
CA ALA A 2 17.05 15.60 21.68
C ALA A 2 16.44 14.30 22.20
N ILE A 3 16.14 13.36 21.32
CA ILE A 3 15.60 12.04 21.67
C ILE A 3 16.66 11.29 22.47
N LYS A 4 16.32 10.78 23.66
CA LYS A 4 17.22 10.01 24.53
C LYS A 4 17.62 8.69 23.88
N LEU A 5 18.67 8.06 24.41
CA LEU A 5 19.18 6.79 23.86
C LEU A 5 18.15 5.65 23.98
N GLU A 6 17.41 5.63 25.07
CA GLU A 6 16.36 4.65 25.34
C GLU A 6 15.21 4.74 24.32
N ASP A 7 14.75 5.97 24.03
CA ASP A 7 13.72 6.21 23.01
C ASP A 7 14.17 5.76 21.62
N LYS A 8 15.45 5.98 21.27
CA LYS A 8 16.01 5.52 19.99
C LYS A 8 16.03 4.01 19.89
N LYS A 9 16.40 3.31 20.97
CA LYS A 9 16.36 1.85 21.04
C LYS A 9 14.94 1.34 20.94
N ALA A 10 13.98 1.96 21.62
CA ALA A 10 12.57 1.60 21.54
C ALA A 10 12.01 1.75 20.11
N ILE A 11 12.32 2.88 19.43
CA ILE A 11 11.90 3.09 18.03
C ILE A 11 12.51 2.03 17.11
N VAL A 12 13.78 1.68 17.27
CA VAL A 12 14.43 0.64 16.45
C VAL A 12 13.79 -0.71 16.70
N ALA A 13 13.50 -1.08 17.95
CA ALA A 13 12.83 -2.32 18.30
C ALA A 13 11.43 -2.40 17.69
N GLU A 14 10.62 -1.35 17.85
CA GLU A 14 9.25 -1.26 17.31
C GLU A 14 9.22 -1.41 15.78
N VAL A 15 10.12 -0.70 15.07
CA VAL A 15 10.22 -0.77 13.62
C VAL A 15 10.73 -2.14 13.15
N ASN A 16 11.67 -2.74 13.88
CA ASN A 16 12.18 -4.09 13.58
C ASN A 16 11.10 -5.15 13.75
N GLU A 17 10.29 -5.08 14.82
CA GLU A 17 9.14 -5.96 15.02
C GLU A 17 8.11 -5.80 13.89
N ALA A 18 7.79 -4.56 13.53
CA ALA A 18 6.89 -4.31 12.40
C ALA A 18 7.46 -4.86 11.09
N ALA A 19 8.77 -4.71 10.84
CA ALA A 19 9.44 -5.23 9.65
C ALA A 19 9.43 -6.76 9.58
N LYS A 20 9.62 -7.46 10.72
CA LYS A 20 9.60 -8.94 10.76
C LYS A 20 8.24 -9.55 10.43
N VAL A 21 7.17 -8.87 10.75
CA VAL A 21 5.79 -9.34 10.51
C VAL A 21 5.27 -8.86 9.15
N ALA A 22 5.90 -7.84 8.57
CA ALA A 22 5.46 -7.22 7.33
C ALA A 22 5.71 -8.12 6.12
N LEU A 23 4.76 -8.11 5.18
CA LEU A 23 4.86 -8.75 3.86
C LEU A 23 5.51 -7.83 2.84
N SER A 24 5.34 -6.51 2.99
CA SER A 24 5.94 -5.51 2.11
C SER A 24 6.26 -4.23 2.87
N ALA A 25 7.21 -3.47 2.34
CA ALA A 25 7.57 -2.15 2.83
C ALA A 25 7.53 -1.13 1.70
N VAL A 26 6.96 0.05 1.95
CA VAL A 26 6.93 1.16 1.00
C VAL A 26 7.56 2.39 1.66
N VAL A 27 8.40 3.08 0.90
CA VAL A 27 9.13 4.27 1.32
C VAL A 27 8.68 5.46 0.50
N ALA A 28 8.29 6.54 1.18
CA ALA A 28 7.85 7.78 0.53
C ALA A 28 8.47 9.01 1.17
N ASP A 29 8.48 10.10 0.42
CA ASP A 29 8.80 11.44 0.90
C ASP A 29 7.49 12.18 1.20
N ALA A 30 7.37 12.67 2.42
CA ALA A 30 6.19 13.40 2.89
C ALA A 30 6.48 14.91 3.10
N ARG A 31 7.50 15.44 2.44
CA ARG A 31 7.90 16.84 2.58
C ARG A 31 6.81 17.78 2.04
N GLY A 32 6.37 18.71 2.87
CA GLY A 32 5.40 19.73 2.48
C GLY A 32 3.93 19.27 2.47
N VAL A 33 3.66 18.05 2.92
CA VAL A 33 2.30 17.57 3.15
C VAL A 33 1.71 18.22 4.40
N THR A 34 0.45 18.65 4.35
CA THR A 34 -0.24 19.27 5.48
C THR A 34 -0.52 18.26 6.59
N VAL A 35 -0.59 18.75 7.83
CA VAL A 35 -0.89 17.88 9.00
C VAL A 35 -2.25 17.19 8.88
N GLY A 36 -3.25 17.90 8.33
CA GLY A 36 -4.58 17.33 8.11
C GLY A 36 -4.55 16.15 7.13
N ALA A 37 -3.87 16.31 5.98
CA ALA A 37 -3.72 15.25 4.99
C ALA A 37 -2.94 14.04 5.56
N MET A 38 -1.87 14.29 6.33
CA MET A 38 -1.12 13.23 6.99
C MET A 38 -1.95 12.49 8.06
N THR A 39 -2.86 13.17 8.73
CA THR A 39 -3.77 12.55 9.70
C THR A 39 -4.78 11.65 8.98
N GLY A 40 -5.31 12.09 7.83
CA GLY A 40 -6.15 11.27 6.95
C GLY A 40 -5.43 10.00 6.49
N LEU A 41 -4.21 10.15 5.95
CA LEU A 41 -3.38 9.01 5.53
C LEU A 41 -3.16 7.99 6.67
N ARG A 42 -2.86 8.47 7.88
CA ARG A 42 -2.68 7.57 9.03
C ARG A 42 -3.97 6.87 9.47
N LYS A 43 -5.13 7.51 9.26
CA LYS A 43 -6.43 6.88 9.54
C LYS A 43 -6.67 5.75 8.55
N GLU A 44 -6.58 6.01 7.26
CA GLU A 44 -6.74 5.00 6.20
C GLU A 44 -5.73 3.85 6.35
N ALA A 45 -4.48 4.16 6.67
CA ALA A 45 -3.45 3.16 6.91
C ALA A 45 -3.81 2.22 8.09
N ARG A 46 -4.34 2.76 9.18
CA ARG A 46 -4.77 1.94 10.33
C ARG A 46 -5.96 1.06 10.00
N GLU A 47 -6.92 1.57 9.23
CA GLU A 47 -8.09 0.81 8.77
C GLU A 47 -7.69 -0.35 7.85
N ALA A 48 -6.61 -0.19 7.08
CA ALA A 48 -6.07 -1.21 6.19
C ALA A 48 -4.97 -2.09 6.81
N GLY A 49 -4.74 -2.02 8.13
CA GLY A 49 -3.72 -2.82 8.82
C GLY A 49 -2.27 -2.46 8.46
N VAL A 50 -2.03 -1.24 7.94
CA VAL A 50 -0.71 -0.75 7.53
C VAL A 50 -0.09 0.09 8.65
N TYR A 51 1.12 -0.28 9.05
CA TYR A 51 1.91 0.51 10.00
C TYR A 51 2.65 1.62 9.28
N VAL A 52 2.35 2.88 9.60
CA VAL A 52 2.95 4.06 8.97
C VAL A 52 3.66 4.92 10.00
N ARG A 53 4.96 5.20 9.79
CA ARG A 53 5.75 6.05 10.68
C ARG A 53 6.81 6.86 9.93
N VAL A 54 7.05 8.08 10.41
CA VAL A 54 8.21 8.89 10.01
C VAL A 54 9.33 8.62 11.00
N VAL A 55 10.46 8.13 10.50
CA VAL A 55 11.61 7.77 11.33
C VAL A 55 12.88 8.35 10.73
N ARG A 56 13.89 8.66 11.56
CA ARG A 56 15.20 9.10 11.08
C ARG A 56 15.89 8.00 10.31
N ASN A 57 16.50 8.32 9.18
CA ASN A 57 17.14 7.36 8.27
C ASN A 57 18.21 6.49 8.97
N THR A 58 18.99 7.07 9.90
CA THR A 58 19.99 6.32 10.66
C THR A 58 19.38 5.25 11.58
N LEU A 59 18.18 5.48 12.11
CA LEU A 59 17.44 4.50 12.93
C LEU A 59 16.77 3.46 12.05
N LEU A 60 16.23 3.90 10.88
CA LEU A 60 15.65 2.98 9.89
C LEU A 60 16.70 1.97 9.40
N LYS A 61 17.89 2.42 9.00
CA LYS A 61 18.97 1.54 8.57
C LYS A 61 19.24 0.46 9.60
N ARG A 62 19.40 0.84 10.86
CA ARG A 62 19.63 -0.11 11.97
C ARG A 62 18.44 -1.05 12.22
N ALA A 63 17.23 -0.55 12.05
CA ALA A 63 16.01 -1.35 12.26
C ALA A 63 15.79 -2.40 11.16
N VAL A 64 16.25 -2.10 9.93
CA VAL A 64 16.09 -2.96 8.76
C VAL A 64 17.29 -3.90 8.59
N GLU A 65 18.42 -3.66 9.27
CA GLU A 65 19.56 -4.58 9.33
C GLU A 65 19.11 -5.97 9.82
N GLY A 66 19.43 -7.00 9.04
CA GLY A 66 19.03 -8.38 9.33
C GLY A 66 17.60 -8.75 8.91
N THR A 67 16.90 -7.88 8.18
CA THR A 67 15.61 -8.19 7.55
C THR A 67 15.73 -8.17 6.01
N GLU A 68 14.74 -8.71 5.33
CA GLU A 68 14.67 -8.71 3.86
C GLU A 68 14.62 -7.30 3.25
N TYR A 69 14.28 -6.30 4.07
CA TYR A 69 14.17 -4.89 3.66
C TYR A 69 15.50 -4.14 3.68
N SER A 70 16.63 -4.81 3.94
CA SER A 70 17.98 -4.21 3.87
C SER A 70 18.29 -3.62 2.48
N VAL A 71 17.63 -4.12 1.44
CA VAL A 71 17.72 -3.61 0.05
C VAL A 71 17.31 -2.14 -0.07
N LEU A 72 16.47 -1.62 0.86
CA LEU A 72 16.04 -0.22 0.87
C LEU A 72 17.06 0.77 1.46
N ASN A 73 18.21 0.30 1.96
CA ASN A 73 19.21 1.15 2.62
C ASN A 73 19.70 2.33 1.77
N ASP A 74 19.78 2.16 0.45
CA ASP A 74 20.26 3.19 -0.48
C ASP A 74 19.20 4.30 -0.72
N VAL A 75 17.92 3.98 -0.50
CA VAL A 75 16.79 4.90 -0.69
C VAL A 75 16.53 5.77 0.54
N PHE A 76 17.05 5.40 1.71
CA PHE A 76 16.88 6.18 2.93
C PHE A 76 17.69 7.48 2.91
N LYS A 77 17.30 8.40 2.01
CA LYS A 77 17.87 9.75 1.87
C LYS A 77 16.76 10.80 1.99
N GLY A 78 17.01 11.85 2.78
CA GLY A 78 16.02 12.92 3.02
C GLY A 78 14.91 12.52 4.00
N PRO A 79 13.79 13.25 4.05
CA PRO A 79 12.65 12.90 4.88
C PRO A 79 12.06 11.58 4.41
N THR A 80 11.90 10.65 5.33
CA THR A 80 11.49 9.29 5.01
C THR A 80 10.28 8.90 5.84
N LEU A 81 9.17 8.65 5.15
CA LEU A 81 7.99 7.98 5.65
C LEU A 81 8.07 6.52 5.25
N ILE A 82 8.00 5.61 6.20
CA ILE A 82 7.97 4.18 5.94
C ILE A 82 6.59 3.61 6.29
N ALA A 83 6.11 2.72 5.44
CA ALA A 83 4.89 1.96 5.64
C ALA A 83 5.18 0.47 5.53
N PHE A 84 4.68 -0.31 6.48
CA PHE A 84 4.77 -1.77 6.50
C PHE A 84 3.37 -2.36 6.40
N SER A 85 3.14 -3.22 5.43
CA SER A 85 1.87 -3.95 5.26
C SER A 85 1.94 -5.29 5.96
N LYS A 86 0.98 -5.59 6.86
CA LYS A 86 0.94 -6.83 7.63
C LYS A 86 0.04 -7.90 6.99
N GLU A 87 -1.12 -7.52 6.51
CA GLU A 87 -2.15 -8.44 6.02
C GLU A 87 -2.09 -8.63 4.50
N HIS A 88 -1.97 -7.51 3.76
CA HIS A 88 -1.98 -7.52 2.30
C HIS A 88 -0.76 -6.80 1.75
N PRO A 89 0.06 -7.44 0.92
CA PRO A 89 1.31 -6.85 0.44
C PRO A 89 1.08 -5.56 -0.36
N GLY A 90 -0.04 -5.44 -1.08
CA GLY A 90 -0.37 -4.25 -1.87
C GLY A 90 -1.04 -3.11 -1.10
N ALA A 91 -1.42 -3.29 0.18
CA ALA A 91 -2.21 -2.30 0.91
C ALA A 91 -1.49 -0.95 1.04
N ALA A 92 -0.23 -0.93 1.48
CA ALA A 92 0.55 0.29 1.60
C ALA A 92 0.76 0.99 0.25
N ALA A 93 1.03 0.22 -0.81
CA ALA A 93 1.23 0.75 -2.15
C ALA A 93 -0.05 1.39 -2.72
N ARG A 94 -1.22 0.78 -2.50
CA ARG A 94 -2.52 1.33 -2.92
C ARG A 94 -2.82 2.65 -2.21
N ILE A 95 -2.73 2.69 -0.89
CA ILE A 95 -3.00 3.88 -0.08
C ILE A 95 -2.05 5.01 -0.48
N PHE A 96 -0.76 4.73 -0.61
CA PHE A 96 0.22 5.75 -1.00
C PHE A 96 0.00 6.26 -2.42
N LYS A 97 -0.40 5.39 -3.34
CA LYS A 97 -0.73 5.78 -4.72
C LYS A 97 -1.98 6.67 -4.79
N GLU A 98 -3.02 6.34 -4.04
CA GLU A 98 -4.24 7.16 -3.96
C GLU A 98 -3.94 8.50 -3.32
N PHE A 99 -3.17 8.51 -2.26
CA PHE A 99 -2.74 9.73 -1.60
C PHE A 99 -1.86 10.62 -2.48
N ALA A 100 -0.95 10.02 -3.26
CA ALA A 100 -0.09 10.74 -4.21
C ALA A 100 -0.90 11.44 -5.31
N LYS A 101 -2.03 10.88 -5.74
CA LYS A 101 -2.93 11.53 -6.70
C LYS A 101 -3.57 12.81 -6.17
N GLY A 102 -3.79 12.89 -4.86
CA GLY A 102 -4.39 14.04 -4.20
C GLY A 102 -3.38 15.07 -3.67
N GLN A 103 -2.09 14.75 -3.68
CA GLN A 103 -1.04 15.56 -3.06
C GLN A 103 0.24 15.57 -3.92
N ASP A 104 0.43 16.60 -4.72
CA ASP A 104 1.59 16.76 -5.64
C ASP A 104 2.95 16.74 -4.92
N LYS A 105 2.96 17.01 -3.61
CA LYS A 105 4.19 17.06 -2.79
C LYS A 105 4.56 15.70 -2.18
N PHE A 106 3.74 14.69 -2.36
CA PHE A 106 3.99 13.36 -1.84
C PHE A 106 4.59 12.47 -2.92
N GLU A 107 5.82 12.04 -2.73
CA GLU A 107 6.53 11.21 -3.71
C GLU A 107 6.84 9.83 -3.11
N ILE A 108 6.49 8.78 -3.83
CA ILE A 108 6.87 7.43 -3.48
C ILE A 108 8.26 7.16 -4.05
N LYS A 109 9.22 6.80 -3.20
CA LYS A 109 10.62 6.59 -3.61
C LYS A 109 10.88 5.16 -4.08
N ALA A 110 10.46 4.20 -3.31
CA ALA A 110 10.65 2.78 -3.59
C ALA A 110 9.74 1.92 -2.73
N ALA A 111 9.63 0.66 -3.10
CA ALA A 111 9.03 -0.37 -2.29
C ALA A 111 9.95 -1.61 -2.23
N ALA A 112 9.71 -2.47 -1.26
CA ALA A 112 10.33 -3.79 -1.21
C ALA A 112 9.28 -4.84 -0.91
N PHE A 113 9.35 -5.94 -1.64
CA PHE A 113 8.47 -7.08 -1.51
C PHE A 113 9.29 -8.37 -1.67
N GLU A 114 9.22 -9.28 -0.70
CA GLU A 114 9.98 -10.54 -0.70
C GLU A 114 11.49 -10.35 -0.97
N GLY A 115 12.10 -9.34 -0.36
CA GLY A 115 13.50 -9.04 -0.57
C GLY A 115 13.86 -8.42 -1.93
N LYS A 116 12.88 -8.20 -2.82
CA LYS A 116 13.09 -7.53 -4.11
C LYS A 116 12.86 -6.04 -3.97
N PHE A 117 13.78 -5.27 -4.53
CA PHE A 117 13.64 -3.82 -4.66
C PHE A 117 12.72 -3.47 -5.84
N LEU A 118 11.75 -2.62 -5.61
CA LEU A 118 10.83 -2.08 -6.61
C LEU A 118 11.03 -0.57 -6.69
N ALA A 119 11.36 -0.06 -7.86
CA ALA A 119 11.45 1.37 -8.11
C ALA A 119 10.08 2.05 -8.08
N ALA A 120 10.05 3.38 -8.00
CA ALA A 120 8.82 4.16 -7.99
C ALA A 120 7.87 3.83 -9.16
N ASN A 121 8.42 3.55 -10.34
CA ASN A 121 7.65 3.20 -11.54
C ASN A 121 7.02 1.80 -11.48
N GLU A 122 7.54 0.91 -10.64
CA GLU A 122 7.08 -0.47 -10.50
C GLU A 122 6.10 -0.67 -9.35
N ILE A 123 5.79 0.39 -8.61
CA ILE A 123 4.84 0.34 -7.48
C ILE A 123 3.46 -0.11 -7.93
N ASP A 124 3.10 0.14 -9.18
CA ASP A 124 1.85 -0.32 -9.78
C ASP A 124 1.73 -1.84 -9.79
N VAL A 125 2.84 -2.54 -9.94
CA VAL A 125 2.88 -4.02 -9.86
C VAL A 125 2.51 -4.48 -8.45
N LEU A 126 2.95 -3.75 -7.42
CA LEU A 126 2.62 -4.07 -6.03
C LEU A 126 1.20 -3.60 -5.63
N ALA A 127 0.70 -2.51 -6.21
CA ALA A 127 -0.63 -1.98 -5.94
C ALA A 127 -1.76 -2.75 -6.66
N SER A 128 -1.46 -3.41 -7.78
CA SER A 128 -2.43 -4.08 -8.64
C SER A 128 -3.00 -5.41 -8.08
N PRO A 129 -2.26 -6.24 -7.31
CA PRO A 129 -2.77 -7.50 -6.81
C PRO A 129 -4.05 -7.30 -5.99
N PRO A 130 -5.11 -8.08 -6.26
CA PRO A 130 -6.33 -8.01 -5.49
C PRO A 130 -6.11 -8.52 -4.06
N THR A 131 -6.90 -8.05 -3.12
CA THR A 131 -6.97 -8.66 -1.79
C THR A 131 -7.49 -10.09 -1.92
N ARG A 132 -7.33 -10.92 -0.88
CA ARG A 132 -7.81 -12.32 -0.90
C ARG A 132 -9.29 -12.40 -1.26
N ASP A 133 -10.11 -11.55 -0.66
CA ASP A 133 -11.55 -11.55 -0.89
C ASP A 133 -11.91 -11.03 -2.28
N GLU A 134 -11.22 -9.99 -2.75
CA GLU A 134 -11.35 -9.52 -4.13
C GLU A 134 -10.93 -10.58 -5.16
N ALA A 135 -9.87 -11.34 -4.90
CA ALA A 135 -9.42 -12.42 -5.76
C ALA A 135 -10.48 -13.53 -5.85
N ILE A 136 -11.04 -13.94 -4.72
CA ILE A 136 -12.12 -14.94 -4.66
C ILE A 136 -13.37 -14.39 -5.38
N ALA A 137 -13.76 -13.16 -5.13
CA ALA A 137 -14.90 -12.53 -5.80
C ALA A 137 -14.72 -12.46 -7.32
N ARG A 138 -13.52 -12.12 -7.80
CA ARG A 138 -13.19 -12.14 -9.24
C ARG A 138 -13.30 -13.54 -9.81
N LEU A 139 -12.77 -14.55 -9.12
CA LEU A 139 -12.85 -15.93 -9.54
C LEU A 139 -14.30 -16.42 -9.63
N MET A 140 -15.12 -16.11 -8.61
CA MET A 140 -16.55 -16.41 -8.65
C MET A 140 -17.27 -15.69 -9.78
N SER A 141 -16.95 -14.43 -10.06
CA SER A 141 -17.53 -13.65 -11.14
C SER A 141 -17.19 -14.22 -12.52
N VAL A 142 -15.99 -14.79 -12.70
CA VAL A 142 -15.60 -15.46 -13.95
C VAL A 142 -16.38 -16.75 -14.16
N ILE A 143 -16.56 -17.56 -13.12
CA ILE A 143 -17.35 -18.80 -13.17
C ILE A 143 -18.82 -18.51 -13.52
N GLN A 144 -19.39 -17.48 -12.90
CA GLN A 144 -20.78 -17.09 -13.16
C GLN A 144 -20.96 -16.21 -14.40
N GLY A 145 -19.86 -15.76 -15.00
CA GLY A 145 -19.87 -14.77 -16.08
C GLY A 145 -20.62 -15.26 -17.33
N ALA A 146 -20.47 -16.52 -17.68
CA ALA A 146 -21.13 -17.10 -18.86
C ALA A 146 -22.65 -17.12 -18.71
N THR A 147 -23.15 -17.59 -17.57
CA THR A 147 -24.59 -17.67 -17.30
C THR A 147 -25.23 -16.29 -17.12
N SER A 148 -24.55 -15.41 -16.41
CA SER A 148 -24.99 -14.03 -16.20
C SER A 148 -25.03 -13.21 -17.50
N LYS A 149 -24.08 -13.44 -18.41
CA LYS A 149 -24.04 -12.78 -19.72
C LYS A 149 -25.21 -13.23 -20.58
N LEU A 150 -25.54 -14.53 -20.58
CA LEU A 150 -26.68 -15.07 -21.31
C LEU A 150 -27.99 -14.47 -20.77
N ALA A 151 -28.19 -14.45 -19.47
CA ALA A 151 -29.37 -13.87 -18.84
C ALA A 151 -29.55 -12.38 -19.21
N ARG A 152 -28.46 -11.59 -19.16
CA ARG A 152 -28.49 -10.17 -19.55
C ARG A 152 -28.83 -9.97 -21.04
N THR A 153 -28.30 -10.80 -21.94
CA THR A 153 -28.62 -10.70 -23.36
C THR A 153 -30.09 -11.03 -23.64
N LEU A 154 -30.64 -12.05 -22.98
CA LEU A 154 -32.06 -12.38 -23.10
C LEU A 154 -32.97 -11.27 -22.56
N ALA A 155 -32.61 -10.67 -21.40
CA ALA A 155 -33.32 -9.54 -20.87
C ALA A 155 -33.28 -8.33 -21.82
N ALA A 156 -32.11 -8.00 -22.37
CA ALA A 156 -31.97 -6.91 -23.32
C ALA A 156 -32.80 -7.12 -24.61
N ILE A 157 -32.88 -8.36 -25.12
CA ILE A 157 -33.71 -8.69 -26.29
C ILE A 157 -35.20 -8.54 -25.95
N ARG A 158 -35.61 -8.94 -24.74
CA ARG A 158 -37.00 -8.73 -24.29
C ARG A 158 -37.32 -7.25 -24.25
N ASP A 159 -36.49 -6.44 -23.61
CA ASP A 159 -36.73 -5.00 -23.45
C ASP A 159 -36.71 -4.27 -24.81
N GLN A 160 -35.86 -4.71 -25.77
CA GLN A 160 -35.90 -4.21 -27.15
C GLN A 160 -37.21 -4.55 -27.87
N LYS A 161 -37.73 -5.78 -27.70
CA LYS A 161 -39.02 -6.17 -28.30
C LYS A 161 -40.21 -5.41 -27.68
N GLU A 162 -40.20 -5.22 -26.38
CA GLU A 162 -41.21 -4.42 -25.70
C GLU A 162 -41.21 -2.95 -26.17
N ALA A 163 -39.98 -2.36 -26.32
CA ALA A 163 -39.84 -1.00 -26.84
C ALA A 163 -40.22 -0.86 -28.33
N SER A 164 -40.09 -1.91 -29.12
CA SER A 164 -40.47 -1.93 -30.53
C SER A 164 -41.97 -2.25 -30.77
N ALA A 165 -42.67 -2.73 -29.74
CA ALA A 165 -44.07 -3.08 -29.78
C ALA A 165 -45.00 -1.98 -29.21
N ALA A 166 -44.38 -0.96 -28.55
CA ALA A 166 -45.03 0.25 -28.07
C ALA A 166 -44.86 1.44 -29.04
#